data_08c3a41cb65d85dbcb177c96d7b44fa6
#
_entry.id   08c3a41cb65d85dbcb177c96d7b44fa6
#
_cell.length_a   1.000
_cell.length_b   1.000
_cell.length_c   1.000
_cell.angle_alpha   90.00
_cell.angle_beta   90.00
_cell.angle_gamma   90.00
#
_symmetry.space_group_name_H-M   'P 1'
#
loop_
_entity.id
_entity.type
_entity.pdbx_description
1 polymer ?
#
loop_
_entity_poly.entity_id
_entity_poly.type
_entity_poly.pdbx_seq_one_letter_code
_entity_poly.pdbx_strand_id
1 'polypeptide(L)'
;MSRISHIDPELTHRLTRRSMLGVAAGATAAALLGTAGPAAAATTAPAPGGHRGRPVLPPGRLGIQLYSLRDKVGTLGFAPVFAELEKYGYDEIEFAGYTQGSAGPITLPRLRRLAREHGLTPIGSHVGYYSDDPNAYTFAQNLEKVLDDAQALGLKHIGTASGPFRYGSTVDAWKRAAEEFNTYGAAARARGMKFYQHNHSDEFAFAADDPKVRLYDVLLAETDPDLVYLEMDIYWAYAGQFRFSKRPDGTPAPFDPLDYVLARPHRYPLFHVKDGVSDPTNEFGYRMTDVGDGDIDYERFISAVTHLRGQRQAHHWQTEHDSPPDSLSFARRSSAYLHALREKC
;
A
#
# COMPACT_ATOMS: atom_id res chain seq x y z
N MET A 1 26.02 22.98 0.16
CA MET A 1 25.20 23.09 -1.06
C MET A 1 25.08 21.68 -1.62
N SER A 2 24.12 20.93 -1.15
CA SER A 2 23.83 19.57 -1.62
C SER A 2 22.48 19.63 -2.35
N ARG A 3 22.47 19.15 -3.58
CA ARG A 3 21.27 19.15 -4.44
C ARG A 3 20.34 18.06 -3.98
N ILE A 4 19.17 18.45 -3.49
CA ILE A 4 18.04 17.53 -3.31
C ILE A 4 17.56 17.17 -4.70
N SER A 5 17.67 15.91 -5.08
CA SER A 5 17.21 15.39 -6.36
C SER A 5 15.67 15.33 -6.34
N HIS A 6 15.06 16.22 -7.10
CA HIS A 6 13.67 16.05 -7.54
C HIS A 6 13.57 14.75 -8.34
N ILE A 7 12.65 13.89 -7.96
CA ILE A 7 12.27 12.74 -8.78
C ILE A 7 11.48 13.30 -9.97
N ASP A 8 12.15 13.32 -11.13
CA ASP A 8 11.61 13.75 -12.41
C ASP A 8 10.65 12.66 -12.95
N PRO A 9 9.42 12.99 -13.34
CA PRO A 9 8.47 12.04 -13.91
C PRO A 9 8.84 11.50 -15.30
N GLU A 10 9.92 11.98 -15.93
CA GLU A 10 10.26 11.63 -17.31
C GLU A 10 11.31 10.51 -17.49
N LEU A 11 11.71 9.79 -16.44
CA LEU A 11 12.78 8.79 -16.55
C LEU A 11 12.30 7.38 -16.98
N THR A 12 11.16 7.28 -17.69
CA THR A 12 10.64 6.00 -18.22
C THR A 12 10.83 5.80 -19.73
N HIS A 13 11.61 6.61 -20.41
CA HIS A 13 11.89 6.37 -21.84
C HIS A 13 13.38 6.37 -22.15
N ARG A 14 14.05 5.21 -21.98
CA ARG A 14 15.17 4.74 -22.83
C ARG A 14 15.66 3.35 -22.39
N LEU A 15 14.96 2.31 -22.81
CA LEU A 15 15.63 1.02 -23.07
C LEU A 15 15.37 0.66 -24.53
N THR A 16 16.45 0.76 -25.27
CA THR A 16 16.53 0.52 -26.70
C THR A 16 16.28 -0.93 -27.07
N ARG A 17 15.46 -1.09 -28.13
CA ARG A 17 15.34 -2.31 -28.93
C ARG A 17 16.73 -2.78 -29.42
N ARG A 18 17.18 -3.92 -28.95
CA ARG A 18 18.08 -4.82 -29.70
C ARG A 18 18.15 -6.19 -29.05
N SER A 19 17.72 -7.14 -29.77
CA SER A 19 18.19 -8.51 -30.00
C SER A 19 17.07 -9.54 -29.83
N MET A 20 16.28 -9.69 -30.86
CA MET A 20 15.64 -10.97 -31.21
C MET A 20 16.15 -11.39 -32.57
N LEU A 21 16.91 -12.48 -32.66
CA LEU A 21 17.04 -13.31 -33.86
C LEU A 21 17.63 -14.67 -33.51
N GLY A 22 16.85 -15.70 -33.86
CA GLY A 22 17.30 -17.01 -34.30
C GLY A 22 17.44 -18.06 -33.18
N VAL A 23 16.74 -19.16 -33.25
CA VAL A 23 16.86 -20.26 -34.24
C VAL A 23 15.65 -21.18 -34.13
N ALA A 24 15.01 -21.48 -35.26
CA ALA A 24 14.08 -22.57 -35.44
C ALA A 24 14.81 -23.77 -36.06
N ALA A 25 14.52 -24.98 -35.60
CA ALA A 25 14.60 -26.28 -36.26
C ALA A 25 14.37 -27.36 -35.19
N GLY A 26 13.60 -28.42 -35.36
CA GLY A 26 13.00 -29.11 -36.43
C GLY A 26 12.25 -30.32 -35.82
N ALA A 27 11.12 -30.63 -36.39
CA ALA A 27 10.27 -31.76 -36.04
C ALA A 27 10.86 -33.08 -36.52
N THR A 28 10.65 -34.19 -35.77
CA THR A 28 10.39 -35.50 -36.34
C THR A 28 9.50 -36.33 -35.42
N ALA A 29 8.38 -36.76 -36.00
CA ALA A 29 7.45 -37.72 -35.42
C ALA A 29 8.01 -39.14 -35.58
N ALA A 30 7.85 -39.96 -34.54
CA ALA A 30 7.89 -41.42 -34.67
C ALA A 30 6.77 -42.01 -33.81
N ALA A 31 5.80 -42.59 -34.49
CA ALA A 31 4.78 -43.43 -33.91
C ALA A 31 5.36 -44.82 -33.63
N LEU A 32 5.16 -45.36 -32.42
CA LEU A 32 5.29 -46.77 -32.12
C LEU A 32 4.11 -47.23 -31.25
N LEU A 33 3.38 -48.16 -31.83
CA LEU A 33 2.37 -49.01 -31.19
C LEU A 33 3.04 -49.94 -30.18
N GLY A 34 2.42 -50.12 -29.01
CA GLY A 34 2.91 -51.14 -28.09
C GLY A 34 2.13 -51.28 -26.80
N THR A 35 1.19 -52.21 -26.72
CA THR A 35 0.79 -53.13 -25.64
C THR A 35 0.21 -52.52 -24.36
N ALA A 36 -1.03 -52.90 -24.09
CA ALA A 36 -1.74 -52.73 -22.82
C ALA A 36 -1.03 -53.48 -21.67
N GLY A 37 -0.63 -52.75 -20.64
CA GLY A 37 -0.22 -53.26 -19.35
C GLY A 37 -1.27 -52.88 -18.28
N PRO A 38 -1.34 -53.59 -17.13
CA PRO A 38 -2.46 -53.48 -16.19
C PRO A 38 -2.57 -52.14 -15.54
N ALA A 39 -3.79 -51.68 -15.32
CA ALA A 39 -4.15 -50.46 -14.67
C ALA A 39 -3.48 -50.34 -13.27
N ALA A 40 -2.49 -49.49 -13.18
CA ALA A 40 -2.00 -49.04 -11.89
C ALA A 40 -3.11 -48.17 -11.23
N ALA A 41 -3.55 -48.57 -10.04
CA ALA A 41 -4.47 -47.80 -9.23
C ALA A 41 -3.93 -46.36 -9.08
N ALA A 42 -4.70 -45.40 -9.56
CA ALA A 42 -4.41 -44.00 -9.33
C ALA A 42 -4.45 -43.78 -7.82
N THR A 43 -3.30 -43.62 -7.20
CA THR A 43 -3.19 -43.06 -5.88
C THR A 43 -3.73 -41.64 -5.98
N THR A 44 -4.96 -41.43 -5.52
CA THR A 44 -5.52 -40.10 -5.28
C THR A 44 -4.54 -39.37 -4.38
N ALA A 45 -3.92 -38.32 -4.91
CA ALA A 45 -3.18 -37.37 -4.06
C ALA A 45 -4.11 -36.99 -2.89
N PRO A 46 -3.60 -36.94 -1.65
CA PRO A 46 -4.42 -36.49 -0.55
C PRO A 46 -4.93 -35.10 -0.89
N ALA A 47 -6.24 -34.88 -0.75
CA ALA A 47 -6.84 -33.56 -0.81
C ALA A 47 -6.02 -32.62 0.10
N PRO A 48 -5.71 -31.39 -0.32
CA PRO A 48 -4.95 -30.46 0.50
C PRO A 48 -5.64 -30.39 1.88
N GLY A 49 -4.92 -30.83 2.91
CA GLY A 49 -5.43 -30.89 4.28
C GLY A 49 -5.96 -29.50 4.64
N GLY A 50 -7.23 -29.43 5.02
CA GLY A 50 -7.87 -28.18 5.39
C GLY A 50 -7.00 -27.47 6.45
N HIS A 51 -6.61 -26.25 6.17
CA HIS A 51 -5.83 -25.42 7.07
C HIS A 51 -6.59 -25.28 8.41
N ARG A 52 -6.08 -25.93 9.46
CA ARG A 52 -6.68 -25.92 10.81
C ARG A 52 -6.34 -24.63 11.57
N GLY A 53 -6.64 -23.49 11.04
CA GLY A 53 -6.39 -22.21 11.71
C GLY A 53 -7.49 -21.21 11.39
N ARG A 54 -7.68 -20.24 12.27
CA ARG A 54 -8.58 -19.11 12.02
C ARG A 54 -7.99 -18.25 10.91
N PRO A 55 -8.81 -17.69 9.99
CA PRO A 55 -8.33 -16.68 9.04
C PRO A 55 -7.70 -15.51 9.79
N VAL A 56 -6.49 -15.14 9.42
CA VAL A 56 -5.75 -14.01 9.99
C VAL A 56 -6.46 -12.70 9.63
N LEU A 57 -6.76 -12.54 8.34
CA LEU A 57 -7.44 -11.35 7.85
C LEU A 57 -8.92 -11.35 8.27
N PRO A 58 -9.42 -10.26 8.85
CA PRO A 58 -10.85 -10.11 9.16
C PRO A 58 -11.70 -10.07 7.90
N PRO A 59 -12.88 -10.73 7.88
CA PRO A 59 -13.79 -10.67 6.73
C PRO A 59 -14.23 -9.25 6.41
N GLY A 60 -14.30 -8.91 5.13
CA GLY A 60 -14.73 -7.59 4.64
C GLY A 60 -13.71 -6.48 4.87
N ARG A 61 -12.42 -6.82 5.03
CA ARG A 61 -11.34 -5.87 5.33
C ARG A 61 -10.15 -5.95 4.38
N LEU A 62 -10.25 -6.77 3.34
CA LEU A 62 -9.25 -6.81 2.29
C LEU A 62 -9.53 -5.75 1.25
N GLY A 63 -8.59 -4.85 1.07
CA GLY A 63 -8.63 -3.82 0.07
C GLY A 63 -7.38 -3.76 -0.81
N ILE A 64 -7.40 -2.83 -1.74
CA ILE A 64 -6.28 -2.52 -2.62
C ILE A 64 -6.15 -1.01 -2.85
N GLN A 65 -4.90 -0.52 -2.78
CA GLN A 65 -4.56 0.83 -3.24
C GLN A 65 -4.45 0.82 -4.77
N LEU A 66 -5.28 1.66 -5.41
CA LEU A 66 -5.41 1.69 -6.88
C LEU A 66 -4.18 2.26 -7.61
N TYR A 67 -3.20 2.81 -6.88
CA TYR A 67 -1.91 3.17 -7.46
C TYR A 67 -1.22 1.97 -8.12
N SER A 68 -1.37 0.79 -7.55
CA SER A 68 -0.85 -0.46 -8.12
C SER A 68 -1.45 -0.81 -9.48
N LEU A 69 -2.68 -0.35 -9.74
CA LEU A 69 -3.45 -0.64 -10.95
C LEU A 69 -3.58 0.58 -11.88
N ARG A 70 -2.79 1.66 -11.64
CA ARG A 70 -2.89 2.92 -12.41
C ARG A 70 -2.73 2.74 -13.92
N ASP A 71 -1.93 1.77 -14.35
CA ASP A 71 -1.76 1.40 -15.76
C ASP A 71 -3.06 0.86 -16.37
N LYS A 72 -3.78 0.01 -15.65
CA LYS A 72 -5.06 -0.57 -16.09
C LYS A 72 -6.20 0.44 -15.96
N VAL A 73 -6.25 1.18 -14.84
CA VAL A 73 -7.22 2.27 -14.70
C VAL A 73 -7.04 3.31 -15.81
N GLY A 74 -5.80 3.67 -16.13
CA GLY A 74 -5.50 4.66 -17.17
C GLY A 74 -5.81 4.20 -18.59
N THR A 75 -5.83 2.91 -18.86
CA THR A 75 -6.03 2.35 -20.21
C THR A 75 -7.41 1.74 -20.41
N LEU A 76 -7.95 1.05 -19.40
CA LEU A 76 -9.22 0.32 -19.47
C LEU A 76 -10.36 1.05 -18.76
N GLY A 77 -10.05 1.97 -17.85
CA GLY A 77 -11.01 2.62 -16.96
C GLY A 77 -11.32 1.82 -15.71
N PHE A 78 -12.05 2.44 -14.78
CA PHE A 78 -12.38 1.81 -13.49
C PHE A 78 -13.31 0.60 -13.63
N ALA A 79 -14.24 0.58 -14.59
CA ALA A 79 -15.23 -0.50 -14.68
C ALA A 79 -14.62 -1.89 -14.89
N PRO A 80 -13.74 -2.12 -15.89
CA PRO A 80 -13.10 -3.42 -16.06
C PRO A 80 -12.17 -3.77 -14.89
N VAL A 81 -11.47 -2.78 -14.31
CA VAL A 81 -10.60 -3.00 -13.15
C VAL A 81 -11.42 -3.45 -11.93
N PHE A 82 -12.53 -2.80 -11.64
CA PHE A 82 -13.40 -3.17 -10.51
C PHE A 82 -14.02 -4.56 -10.71
N ALA A 83 -14.38 -4.92 -11.95
CA ALA A 83 -14.86 -6.27 -12.26
C ALA A 83 -13.81 -7.36 -11.99
N GLU A 84 -12.53 -7.08 -12.21
CA GLU A 84 -11.45 -8.01 -11.84
C GLU A 84 -11.24 -8.06 -10.32
N LEU A 85 -11.27 -6.92 -9.63
CA LEU A 85 -11.15 -6.88 -8.17
C LEU A 85 -12.26 -7.63 -7.45
N GLU A 86 -13.51 -7.51 -7.92
CA GLU A 86 -14.65 -8.31 -7.46
C GLU A 86 -14.37 -9.81 -7.58
N LYS A 87 -13.90 -10.28 -8.75
CA LYS A 87 -13.53 -11.69 -8.98
C LYS A 87 -12.39 -12.17 -8.08
N TYR A 88 -11.47 -11.28 -7.73
CA TYR A 88 -10.34 -11.59 -6.87
C TYR A 88 -10.72 -11.57 -5.38
N GLY A 89 -11.94 -11.15 -5.03
CA GLY A 89 -12.45 -11.16 -3.66
C GLY A 89 -12.00 -9.96 -2.82
N TYR A 90 -11.71 -8.82 -3.46
CA TYR A 90 -11.52 -7.56 -2.73
C TYR A 90 -12.86 -7.01 -2.23
N ASP A 91 -12.85 -6.48 -1.00
CA ASP A 91 -14.01 -5.84 -0.36
C ASP A 91 -13.91 -4.31 -0.45
N GLU A 92 -12.68 -3.78 -0.48
CA GLU A 92 -12.39 -2.37 -0.30
C GLU A 92 -11.44 -1.85 -1.36
N ILE A 93 -11.52 -0.55 -1.64
CA ILE A 93 -10.57 0.17 -2.50
C ILE A 93 -10.13 1.47 -1.87
N GLU A 94 -8.88 1.81 -2.08
CA GLU A 94 -8.33 3.12 -1.81
C GLU A 94 -7.91 3.80 -3.12
N PHE A 95 -8.30 5.05 -3.30
CA PHE A 95 -8.01 5.79 -4.53
C PHE A 95 -6.62 6.44 -4.50
N ALA A 96 -5.97 6.48 -5.68
CA ALA A 96 -4.80 7.28 -5.99
C ALA A 96 -5.13 8.33 -7.07
N GLY A 97 -6.23 9.07 -6.86
CA GLY A 97 -6.81 9.97 -7.83
C GLY A 97 -8.10 9.41 -8.46
N TYR A 98 -8.81 10.28 -9.19
CA TYR A 98 -10.19 10.01 -9.65
C TYR A 98 -10.33 10.04 -11.16
N THR A 99 -9.23 10.04 -11.89
CA THR A 99 -9.21 10.04 -13.36
C THR A 99 -8.88 8.66 -13.91
N GLN A 100 -9.31 8.39 -15.13
CA GLN A 100 -9.09 7.11 -15.81
C GLN A 100 -8.40 7.28 -17.17
N GLY A 101 -7.60 8.34 -17.32
CA GLY A 101 -6.71 8.56 -18.46
C GLY A 101 -7.39 8.42 -19.81
N SER A 102 -6.86 7.57 -20.68
CA SER A 102 -7.36 7.35 -22.04
C SER A 102 -8.72 6.66 -22.12
N ALA A 103 -9.20 6.06 -21.02
CA ALA A 103 -10.56 5.51 -20.94
C ALA A 103 -11.66 6.59 -20.90
N GLY A 104 -11.28 7.88 -20.87
CA GLY A 104 -12.17 9.02 -20.94
C GLY A 104 -12.60 9.56 -19.57
N PRO A 105 -13.46 10.58 -19.55
CA PRO A 105 -13.86 11.23 -18.30
C PRO A 105 -14.82 10.35 -17.48
N ILE A 106 -14.74 10.50 -16.16
CA ILE A 106 -15.70 9.92 -15.22
C ILE A 106 -16.07 10.97 -14.16
N THR A 107 -17.33 10.98 -13.72
CA THR A 107 -17.76 11.85 -12.62
C THR A 107 -17.69 11.10 -11.28
N LEU A 108 -17.46 11.80 -10.19
CA LEU A 108 -17.39 11.19 -8.84
C LEU A 108 -18.67 10.41 -8.47
N PRO A 109 -19.91 10.91 -8.75
CA PRO A 109 -21.11 10.12 -8.49
C PRO A 109 -21.16 8.82 -9.32
N ARG A 110 -20.68 8.83 -10.57
CA ARG A 110 -20.59 7.60 -11.39
C ARG A 110 -19.53 6.65 -10.82
N LEU A 111 -18.37 7.16 -10.45
CA LEU A 111 -17.29 6.36 -9.85
C LEU A 111 -17.75 5.68 -8.56
N ARG A 112 -18.41 6.43 -7.67
CA ARG A 112 -19.01 5.88 -6.45
C ARG A 112 -20.05 4.79 -6.71
N ARG A 113 -20.92 4.98 -7.71
CA ARG A 113 -21.91 3.95 -8.09
C ARG A 113 -21.21 2.70 -8.62
N LEU A 114 -20.21 2.89 -9.48
CA LEU A 114 -19.44 1.81 -10.09
C LEU A 114 -18.77 0.92 -9.03
N ALA A 115 -18.13 1.51 -8.03
CA ALA A 115 -17.56 0.75 -6.94
C ALA A 115 -18.62 -0.14 -6.25
N ARG A 116 -19.79 0.42 -5.95
CA ARG A 116 -20.90 -0.33 -5.33
C ARG A 116 -21.49 -1.41 -6.25
N GLU A 117 -21.57 -1.17 -7.56
CA GLU A 117 -22.03 -2.15 -8.55
C GLU A 117 -21.16 -3.41 -8.54
N HIS A 118 -19.87 -3.28 -8.16
CA HIS A 118 -18.90 -4.37 -8.03
C HIS A 118 -18.65 -4.81 -6.57
N GLY A 119 -19.53 -4.43 -5.64
CA GLY A 119 -19.38 -4.82 -4.22
C GLY A 119 -18.19 -4.18 -3.49
N LEU A 120 -17.51 -3.21 -4.11
CA LEU A 120 -16.34 -2.55 -3.54
C LEU A 120 -16.73 -1.33 -2.70
N THR A 121 -16.14 -1.22 -1.52
CA THR A 121 -16.33 -0.07 -0.62
C THR A 121 -15.14 0.88 -0.77
N PRO A 122 -15.34 2.11 -1.27
CA PRO A 122 -14.31 3.14 -1.22
C PRO A 122 -14.05 3.54 0.24
N ILE A 123 -12.84 3.29 0.75
CA ILE A 123 -12.50 3.55 2.15
C ILE A 123 -11.62 4.78 2.35
N GLY A 124 -10.81 5.12 1.37
CA GLY A 124 -9.83 6.20 1.45
C GLY A 124 -9.35 6.70 0.10
N SER A 125 -8.54 7.74 0.13
CA SER A 125 -7.82 8.26 -1.03
C SER A 125 -6.55 8.99 -0.62
N HIS A 126 -5.48 8.78 -1.39
CA HIS A 126 -4.29 9.62 -1.32
C HIS A 126 -4.45 10.89 -2.13
N VAL A 127 -4.11 12.04 -1.52
CA VAL A 127 -4.02 13.36 -2.15
C VAL A 127 -2.68 13.99 -1.77
N GLY A 128 -2.07 14.76 -2.64
CA GLY A 128 -0.81 15.44 -2.35
C GLY A 128 -0.91 16.37 -1.12
N TYR A 129 0.15 16.46 -0.32
CA TYR A 129 0.21 17.36 0.81
C TYR A 129 0.29 18.82 0.37
N TYR A 130 1.29 19.14 -0.47
CA TYR A 130 1.54 20.50 -0.97
C TYR A 130 2.15 20.47 -2.38
N SER A 131 2.13 21.62 -3.02
CA SER A 131 2.77 21.87 -4.32
C SER A 131 3.19 23.34 -4.40
N ASP A 132 4.15 23.64 -5.26
CA ASP A 132 4.51 25.03 -5.61
C ASP A 132 3.50 25.68 -6.57
N ASP A 133 2.68 24.87 -7.26
CA ASP A 133 1.55 25.37 -8.04
C ASP A 133 0.38 25.72 -7.11
N PRO A 134 -0.04 27.00 -7.04
CA PRO A 134 -1.13 27.45 -6.18
C PRO A 134 -2.49 26.83 -6.56
N ASN A 135 -2.64 26.28 -7.75
CA ASN A 135 -3.87 25.64 -8.24
C ASN A 135 -3.83 24.11 -8.10
N ALA A 136 -2.76 23.54 -7.56
CA ALA A 136 -2.62 22.09 -7.43
C ALA A 136 -3.72 21.48 -6.55
N TYR A 137 -4.14 20.30 -6.91
CA TYR A 137 -5.11 19.52 -6.14
C TYR A 137 -4.39 18.85 -4.95
N THR A 138 -4.17 19.61 -3.89
CA THR A 138 -3.50 19.18 -2.66
C THR A 138 -4.20 19.72 -1.42
N PHE A 139 -3.86 19.18 -0.24
CA PHE A 139 -4.40 19.68 1.02
C PHE A 139 -4.03 21.15 1.27
N ALA A 140 -2.79 21.53 0.99
CA ALA A 140 -2.33 22.89 1.25
C ALA A 140 -2.93 23.95 0.31
N GLN A 141 -3.26 23.60 -0.92
CA GLN A 141 -3.77 24.55 -1.92
C GLN A 141 -5.30 24.52 -2.05
N ASN A 142 -5.93 23.34 -1.93
CA ASN A 142 -7.34 23.16 -2.27
C ASN A 142 -8.11 22.28 -1.26
N LEU A 143 -7.91 22.49 0.04
CA LEU A 143 -8.47 21.68 1.13
C LEU A 143 -9.98 21.43 0.97
N GLU A 144 -10.76 22.50 0.76
CA GLU A 144 -12.22 22.39 0.64
C GLU A 144 -12.63 21.47 -0.50
N LYS A 145 -12.02 21.64 -1.68
CA LYS A 145 -12.31 20.78 -2.84
C LYS A 145 -11.89 19.33 -2.60
N VAL A 146 -10.74 19.09 -1.97
CA VAL A 146 -10.29 17.74 -1.61
C VAL A 146 -11.32 17.05 -0.72
N LEU A 147 -11.82 17.75 0.29
CA LEU A 147 -12.80 17.22 1.22
C LEU A 147 -14.19 17.07 0.59
N ASP A 148 -14.61 17.97 -0.30
CA ASP A 148 -15.89 17.87 -1.05
C ASP A 148 -15.88 16.64 -1.96
N ASP A 149 -14.79 16.42 -2.69
CA ASP A 149 -14.65 15.27 -3.59
C ASP A 149 -14.63 13.95 -2.80
N ALA A 150 -13.92 13.89 -1.68
CA ALA A 150 -13.93 12.74 -0.78
C ALA A 150 -15.34 12.44 -0.24
N GLN A 151 -16.08 13.46 0.16
CA GLN A 151 -17.44 13.32 0.64
C GLN A 151 -18.40 12.87 -0.48
N ALA A 152 -18.24 13.37 -1.71
CA ALA A 152 -19.02 12.95 -2.88
C ALA A 152 -18.81 11.46 -3.20
N LEU A 153 -17.57 10.95 -3.03
CA LEU A 153 -17.24 9.53 -3.16
C LEU A 153 -17.75 8.70 -1.98
N GLY A 154 -18.03 9.33 -0.83
CA GLY A 154 -18.48 8.67 0.40
C GLY A 154 -17.36 8.07 1.20
N LEU A 155 -16.14 8.60 1.05
CA LEU A 155 -14.95 8.14 1.77
C LEU A 155 -15.11 8.35 3.27
N LYS A 156 -14.51 7.45 4.05
CA LYS A 156 -14.39 7.56 5.50
C LYS A 156 -13.02 8.08 5.93
N HIS A 157 -12.03 7.93 5.07
CA HIS A 157 -10.68 8.37 5.28
C HIS A 157 -10.21 9.18 4.08
N ILE A 158 -9.42 10.20 4.32
CA ILE A 158 -8.77 11.02 3.30
C ILE A 158 -7.39 11.39 3.81
N GLY A 159 -6.35 11.19 3.02
CA GLY A 159 -5.00 11.38 3.52
C GLY A 159 -3.96 11.63 2.45
N THR A 160 -2.73 11.66 2.88
CA THR A 160 -1.59 11.93 2.00
C THR A 160 -0.50 10.89 2.14
N ALA A 161 0.04 10.46 0.99
CA ALA A 161 1.28 9.67 0.90
C ALA A 161 2.53 10.58 0.86
N SER A 162 2.36 11.89 0.82
CA SER A 162 3.49 12.81 0.92
C SER A 162 3.95 12.91 2.36
N GLY A 163 5.24 12.65 2.61
CA GLY A 163 5.83 12.81 3.93
C GLY A 163 5.80 14.28 4.41
N PRO A 164 5.91 14.51 5.73
CA PRO A 164 5.85 15.86 6.33
C PRO A 164 7.09 16.71 6.07
N PHE A 165 7.67 16.64 4.87
CA PHE A 165 8.95 17.27 4.51
C PHE A 165 8.83 18.67 3.91
N ARG A 166 7.63 19.26 3.85
CA ARG A 166 7.38 20.59 3.27
C ARG A 166 8.35 21.66 3.75
N TYR A 167 8.70 21.62 5.02
CA TYR A 167 9.57 22.61 5.68
C TYR A 167 10.99 22.08 5.93
N GLY A 168 11.32 20.89 5.47
CA GLY A 168 12.60 20.21 5.70
C GLY A 168 12.50 19.08 6.71
N SER A 169 13.66 18.67 7.27
CA SER A 169 13.81 17.50 8.13
C SER A 169 14.32 17.83 9.55
N THR A 170 14.09 19.06 10.02
CA THR A 170 14.35 19.45 11.42
C THR A 170 13.15 19.14 12.32
N VAL A 171 13.37 19.07 13.62
CA VAL A 171 12.28 18.90 14.62
C VAL A 171 11.21 19.97 14.43
N ASP A 172 11.61 21.26 14.35
CA ASP A 172 10.66 22.38 14.21
C ASP A 172 9.93 22.35 12.85
N ALA A 173 10.60 21.91 11.77
CA ALA A 173 9.95 21.72 10.47
C ALA A 173 8.81 20.70 10.55
N TRP A 174 9.03 19.59 11.26
CA TRP A 174 8.02 18.54 11.43
C TRP A 174 6.90 18.93 12.39
N LYS A 175 7.18 19.70 13.44
CA LYS A 175 6.13 20.30 14.29
C LYS A 175 5.20 21.19 13.48
N ARG A 176 5.77 22.03 12.60
CA ARG A 176 4.98 22.90 11.73
C ARG A 176 4.11 22.09 10.75
N ALA A 177 4.63 21.00 10.18
CA ALA A 177 3.83 20.14 9.33
C ALA A 177 2.72 19.42 10.12
N ALA A 178 3.00 19.01 11.37
CA ALA A 178 2.01 18.40 12.26
C ALA A 178 0.85 19.37 12.61
N GLU A 179 1.13 20.65 12.79
CA GLU A 179 0.10 21.69 12.99
C GLU A 179 -0.84 21.80 11.77
N GLU A 180 -0.27 21.75 10.55
CA GLU A 180 -1.09 21.71 9.33
C GLU A 180 -1.93 20.44 9.26
N PHE A 181 -1.36 19.28 9.60
CA PHE A 181 -2.10 18.00 9.63
C PHE A 181 -3.22 18.00 10.67
N ASN A 182 -3.01 18.60 11.84
CA ASN A 182 -4.08 18.83 12.84
C ASN A 182 -5.21 19.69 12.24
N THR A 183 -4.87 20.73 11.49
CA THR A 183 -5.85 21.59 10.80
C THR A 183 -6.65 20.79 9.76
N TYR A 184 -5.99 19.98 8.92
CA TYR A 184 -6.67 19.13 7.93
C TYR A 184 -7.52 18.06 8.63
N GLY A 185 -7.03 17.50 9.71
CA GLY A 185 -7.77 16.54 10.54
C GLY A 185 -9.04 17.13 11.13
N ALA A 186 -8.99 18.35 11.66
CA ALA A 186 -10.16 19.06 12.17
C ALA A 186 -11.20 19.32 11.06
N ALA A 187 -10.76 19.75 9.87
CA ALA A 187 -11.62 19.97 8.72
C ALA A 187 -12.25 18.68 8.21
N ALA A 188 -11.49 17.58 8.11
CA ALA A 188 -11.99 16.26 7.72
C ALA A 188 -13.02 15.73 8.75
N ARG A 189 -12.72 15.85 10.05
CA ARG A 189 -13.62 15.45 11.14
C ARG A 189 -14.95 16.20 11.12
N ALA A 190 -14.94 17.51 10.81
CA ALA A 190 -16.15 18.31 10.68
C ALA A 190 -17.08 17.80 9.57
N ARG A 191 -16.55 17.03 8.60
CA ARG A 191 -17.30 16.38 7.50
C ARG A 191 -17.52 14.88 7.74
N GLY A 192 -17.25 14.36 8.94
CA GLY A 192 -17.41 12.96 9.32
C GLY A 192 -16.38 12.01 8.70
N MET A 193 -15.21 12.53 8.33
CA MET A 193 -14.07 11.79 7.81
C MET A 193 -12.88 11.82 8.78
N LYS A 194 -11.94 10.90 8.60
CA LYS A 194 -10.64 10.88 9.28
C LYS A 194 -9.55 11.30 8.31
N PHE A 195 -8.71 12.25 8.72
CA PHE A 195 -7.47 12.55 8.00
C PHE A 195 -6.38 11.58 8.41
N TYR A 196 -5.57 11.10 7.46
CA TYR A 196 -4.43 10.23 7.74
C TYR A 196 -3.18 10.62 6.96
N GLN A 197 -2.02 10.29 7.54
CA GLN A 197 -0.72 10.34 6.87
C GLN A 197 -0.22 8.91 6.64
N HIS A 198 0.24 8.64 5.43
CA HIS A 198 0.88 7.40 5.01
C HIS A 198 2.40 7.58 5.04
N ASN A 199 3.11 6.60 5.60
CA ASN A 199 4.57 6.65 5.66
C ASN A 199 5.23 5.93 4.48
N HIS A 200 6.40 6.46 4.11
CA HIS A 200 7.47 5.71 3.46
C HIS A 200 8.60 5.43 4.47
N SER A 201 9.79 5.07 3.97
CA SER A 201 10.93 4.77 4.83
C SER A 201 11.57 6.03 5.44
N ASP A 202 11.53 7.16 4.74
CA ASP A 202 12.25 8.39 5.13
C ASP A 202 11.66 9.05 6.38
N GLU A 203 10.39 8.81 6.69
CA GLU A 203 9.76 9.28 7.92
C GLU A 203 10.40 8.69 9.18
N PHE A 204 11.07 7.54 9.05
CA PHE A 204 11.80 6.91 10.15
C PHE A 204 13.24 7.41 10.29
N ALA A 205 13.69 8.37 9.47
CA ALA A 205 14.99 9.01 9.62
C ALA A 205 15.09 9.83 10.91
N PHE A 206 16.31 10.25 11.24
CA PHE A 206 16.56 11.15 12.36
C PHE A 206 16.52 12.60 11.90
N ALA A 207 16.12 13.50 12.81
CA ALA A 207 16.08 14.92 12.54
C ALA A 207 17.48 15.47 12.23
N ALA A 208 17.54 16.40 11.28
CA ALA A 208 18.81 16.97 10.82
C ALA A 208 19.48 17.87 11.88
N ASP A 209 18.69 18.45 12.78
CA ASP A 209 19.13 19.32 13.89
C ASP A 209 19.29 18.55 15.22
N ASP A 210 18.67 17.37 15.37
CA ASP A 210 18.87 16.49 16.51
C ASP A 210 18.90 15.00 16.09
N PRO A 211 20.09 14.43 15.90
CA PRO A 211 20.24 13.05 15.45
C PRO A 211 19.79 11.98 16.46
N LYS A 212 19.33 12.37 17.64
CA LYS A 212 18.73 11.46 18.64
C LYS A 212 17.22 11.33 18.47
N VAL A 213 16.59 12.26 17.77
CA VAL A 213 15.14 12.33 17.57
C VAL A 213 14.78 11.71 16.22
N ARG A 214 13.93 10.69 16.24
CA ARG A 214 13.35 10.11 15.02
C ARG A 214 12.17 10.98 14.57
N LEU A 215 12.13 11.31 13.29
CA LEU A 215 11.10 12.19 12.73
C LEU A 215 9.69 11.63 12.90
N TYR A 216 9.51 10.32 12.75
CA TYR A 216 8.21 9.68 12.98
C TYR A 216 7.70 9.84 14.41
N ASP A 217 8.60 9.88 15.41
CA ASP A 217 8.25 10.13 16.81
C ASP A 217 7.76 11.58 17.01
N VAL A 218 8.35 12.54 16.27
CA VAL A 218 7.87 13.95 16.27
C VAL A 218 6.44 14.01 15.73
N LEU A 219 6.15 13.36 14.59
CA LEU A 219 4.80 13.32 14.03
C LEU A 219 3.79 12.75 15.03
N LEU A 220 4.14 11.64 15.69
CA LEU A 220 3.28 11.01 16.68
C LEU A 220 3.05 11.88 17.93
N ALA A 221 4.05 12.66 18.35
CA ALA A 221 3.97 13.50 19.53
C ALA A 221 3.20 14.81 19.30
N GLU A 222 3.34 15.40 18.11
CA GLU A 222 2.83 16.73 17.80
C GLU A 222 1.47 16.72 17.09
N THR A 223 1.00 15.53 16.67
CA THR A 223 -0.34 15.41 16.08
C THR A 223 -1.37 14.96 17.11
N ASP A 224 -2.54 15.61 17.07
CA ASP A 224 -3.70 15.24 17.89
C ASP A 224 -4.21 13.85 17.49
N PRO A 225 -4.27 12.88 18.44
CA PRO A 225 -4.69 11.51 18.15
C PRO A 225 -6.15 11.36 17.71
N ASP A 226 -7.00 12.35 17.96
CA ASP A 226 -8.41 12.38 17.56
C ASP A 226 -8.63 13.08 16.20
N LEU A 227 -7.59 13.73 15.65
CA LEU A 227 -7.65 14.46 14.39
C LEU A 227 -6.82 13.82 13.30
N VAL A 228 -5.59 13.39 13.61
CA VAL A 228 -4.64 12.82 12.66
C VAL A 228 -4.47 11.34 12.93
N TYR A 229 -4.82 10.54 11.97
CA TYR A 229 -4.61 9.10 11.95
C TYR A 229 -3.40 8.74 11.09
N LEU A 230 -3.00 7.49 11.10
CA LEU A 230 -1.85 7.00 10.34
C LEU A 230 -2.28 5.80 9.51
N GLU A 231 -1.79 5.75 8.31
CA GLU A 231 -1.79 4.57 7.49
C GLU A 231 -0.37 4.02 7.47
N MET A 232 -0.14 2.92 8.19
CA MET A 232 1.19 2.32 8.17
C MET A 232 1.37 1.50 6.90
N ASP A 233 2.29 1.94 6.05
CA ASP A 233 2.88 1.06 5.06
C ASP A 233 3.91 0.17 5.74
N ILE A 234 3.57 -1.11 5.82
CA ILE A 234 4.34 -2.09 6.58
C ILE A 234 5.70 -2.35 5.91
N TYR A 235 5.72 -2.47 4.58
CA TYR A 235 6.96 -2.66 3.83
C TYR A 235 7.90 -1.46 4.00
N TRP A 236 7.38 -0.26 3.80
CA TRP A 236 8.19 0.95 3.94
C TRP A 236 8.65 1.20 5.38
N ALA A 237 7.88 0.76 6.37
CA ALA A 237 8.31 0.82 7.77
C ALA A 237 9.45 -0.17 8.05
N TYR A 238 9.44 -1.40 7.49
CA TYR A 238 10.57 -2.32 7.57
C TYR A 238 11.78 -1.82 6.77
N ALA A 239 11.59 -1.19 5.62
CA ALA A 239 12.67 -0.51 4.92
C ALA A 239 13.25 0.63 5.76
N GLY A 240 12.43 1.39 6.47
CA GLY A 240 12.86 2.39 7.44
C GLY A 240 13.65 1.79 8.60
N GLN A 241 13.22 0.64 9.13
CA GLN A 241 13.94 -0.12 10.15
C GLN A 241 15.35 -0.50 9.67
N PHE A 242 15.46 -0.99 8.44
CA PHE A 242 16.75 -1.35 7.85
C PHE A 242 17.66 -0.12 7.67
N ARG A 243 17.15 0.93 7.01
CA ARG A 243 17.91 2.15 6.67
C ARG A 243 18.36 2.94 7.91
N PHE A 244 17.52 3.02 8.91
CA PHE A 244 17.69 3.87 10.09
C PHE A 244 17.80 3.08 11.39
N SER A 245 18.37 1.86 11.32
CA SER A 245 18.71 1.02 12.48
C SER A 245 19.80 1.60 13.34
N LYS A 246 20.55 2.59 12.84
CA LYS A 246 21.59 3.32 13.53
C LYS A 246 21.38 4.82 13.36
N ARG A 247 21.78 5.57 14.38
CA ARG A 247 21.90 7.04 14.31
C ARG A 247 23.04 7.46 13.38
N PRO A 248 23.11 8.74 12.99
CA PRO A 248 24.23 9.27 12.20
C PRO A 248 25.61 9.10 12.85
N ASP A 249 25.70 9.01 14.17
CA ASP A 249 26.92 8.75 14.94
C ASP A 249 27.31 7.26 15.01
N GLY A 250 26.53 6.37 14.36
CA GLY A 250 26.72 4.93 14.37
C GLY A 250 26.10 4.19 15.56
N THR A 251 25.55 4.90 16.55
CA THR A 251 24.89 4.29 17.70
C THR A 251 23.65 3.50 17.28
N PRO A 252 23.48 2.23 17.70
CA PRO A 252 22.29 1.45 17.40
C PRO A 252 21.00 2.13 17.88
N ALA A 253 20.00 2.13 17.03
CA ALA A 253 18.67 2.68 17.32
C ALA A 253 17.59 1.83 16.63
N PRO A 254 17.52 0.51 16.93
CA PRO A 254 16.53 -0.37 16.34
C PRO A 254 15.13 -0.01 16.78
N PHE A 255 14.15 -0.36 15.95
CA PHE A 255 12.72 -0.32 16.29
C PHE A 255 12.01 -1.47 15.57
N ASP A 256 10.86 -1.91 16.06
CA ASP A 256 9.96 -2.79 15.33
C ASP A 256 8.75 -1.97 14.87
N PRO A 257 8.41 -1.93 13.56
CA PRO A 257 7.20 -1.28 13.07
C PRO A 257 5.93 -1.68 13.82
N LEU A 258 5.84 -2.96 14.22
CA LEU A 258 4.70 -3.48 14.96
C LEU A 258 4.54 -2.82 16.35
N ASP A 259 5.65 -2.46 17.02
CA ASP A 259 5.58 -1.82 18.34
C ASP A 259 4.89 -0.44 18.29
N TYR A 260 5.06 0.32 17.21
CA TYR A 260 4.34 1.58 17.01
C TYR A 260 2.82 1.38 16.99
N VAL A 261 2.37 0.33 16.29
CA VAL A 261 0.96 0.00 16.15
C VAL A 261 0.39 -0.53 17.48
N LEU A 262 1.08 -1.47 18.14
CA LEU A 262 0.62 -2.06 19.39
C LEU A 262 0.53 -1.04 20.53
N ALA A 263 1.42 -0.04 20.53
CA ALA A 263 1.38 1.04 21.52
C ALA A 263 0.17 1.98 21.35
N ARG A 264 -0.33 2.15 20.11
CA ARG A 264 -1.41 3.11 19.79
C ARG A 264 -2.34 2.61 18.68
N PRO A 265 -2.99 1.45 18.82
CA PRO A 265 -3.70 0.78 17.71
C PRO A 265 -4.82 1.64 17.11
N HIS A 266 -5.45 2.49 17.89
CA HIS A 266 -6.51 3.40 17.43
C HIS A 266 -6.02 4.49 16.45
N ARG A 267 -4.71 4.76 16.42
CA ARG A 267 -4.10 5.71 15.49
C ARG A 267 -3.94 5.16 14.07
N TYR A 268 -4.04 3.83 13.88
CA TYR A 268 -3.74 3.13 12.63
C TYR A 268 -4.98 2.45 12.04
N PRO A 269 -5.99 3.20 11.55
CA PRO A 269 -7.16 2.59 10.93
C PRO A 269 -6.85 1.86 9.62
N LEU A 270 -5.76 2.23 8.96
CA LEU A 270 -5.38 1.75 7.63
C LEU A 270 -3.96 1.18 7.64
N PHE A 271 -3.76 0.15 6.82
CA PHE A 271 -2.45 -0.44 6.57
C PHE A 271 -2.26 -0.69 5.08
N HIS A 272 -1.07 -0.36 4.57
CA HIS A 272 -0.61 -0.89 3.31
C HIS A 272 0.17 -2.18 3.53
N VAL A 273 -0.29 -3.22 2.83
CA VAL A 273 0.27 -4.56 2.82
C VAL A 273 1.07 -4.70 1.53
N LYS A 274 2.34 -4.32 1.58
CA LYS A 274 3.34 -4.49 0.52
C LYS A 274 4.37 -5.49 0.97
N ASP A 275 4.95 -6.28 0.07
CA ASP A 275 5.92 -7.30 0.44
C ASP A 275 7.23 -7.18 -0.33
N GLY A 276 8.28 -7.78 0.18
CA GLY A 276 9.59 -7.78 -0.43
C GLY A 276 10.47 -8.89 0.06
N VAL A 277 11.29 -9.41 -0.85
CA VAL A 277 12.37 -10.34 -0.52
C VAL A 277 13.53 -9.54 0.07
N SER A 278 14.07 -9.98 1.19
CA SER A 278 15.23 -9.37 1.85
C SER A 278 16.42 -9.31 0.91
N ASP A 279 16.93 -8.12 0.71
CA ASP A 279 18.09 -7.85 -0.14
C ASP A 279 18.96 -6.75 0.51
N PRO A 280 19.95 -7.13 1.33
CA PRO A 280 20.78 -6.15 2.03
C PRO A 280 21.68 -5.33 1.09
N THR A 281 21.73 -5.65 -0.20
CA THR A 281 22.43 -4.85 -1.21
C THR A 281 21.53 -3.75 -1.81
N ASN A 282 20.21 -3.83 -1.61
CA ASN A 282 19.27 -2.80 -1.95
C ASN A 282 19.27 -1.70 -0.88
N GLU A 283 19.16 -0.45 -1.28
CA GLU A 283 19.14 0.70 -0.38
C GLU A 283 18.02 0.66 0.67
N PHE A 284 16.92 -0.03 0.38
CA PHE A 284 15.78 -0.21 1.27
C PHE A 284 15.84 -1.52 2.08
N GLY A 285 16.85 -2.36 1.85
CA GLY A 285 17.00 -3.67 2.48
C GLY A 285 16.08 -4.76 1.94
N TYR A 286 15.22 -4.41 1.00
CA TYR A 286 14.25 -5.31 0.38
C TYR A 286 14.10 -5.00 -1.11
N ARG A 287 13.75 -6.02 -1.88
CA ARG A 287 13.27 -5.90 -3.25
C ARG A 287 11.78 -6.23 -3.27
N MET A 288 10.96 -5.25 -3.66
CA MET A 288 9.50 -5.37 -3.65
C MET A 288 9.02 -6.52 -4.55
N THR A 289 8.01 -7.25 -4.06
CA THR A 289 7.38 -8.38 -4.76
C THR A 289 5.89 -8.45 -4.43
N ASP A 290 5.17 -9.42 -5.02
CA ASP A 290 3.77 -9.66 -4.68
C ASP A 290 3.63 -10.12 -3.23
N VAL A 291 2.54 -9.75 -2.58
CA VAL A 291 2.28 -10.13 -1.18
C VAL A 291 2.19 -11.65 -1.05
N GLY A 292 3.01 -12.19 -0.18
CA GLY A 292 3.17 -13.62 0.05
C GLY A 292 4.35 -14.27 -0.68
N ASP A 293 5.02 -13.53 -1.56
CA ASP A 293 6.27 -13.96 -2.21
C ASP A 293 7.51 -13.33 -1.55
N GLY A 294 7.32 -12.50 -0.52
CA GLY A 294 8.38 -11.85 0.24
C GLY A 294 8.63 -12.46 1.61
N ASP A 295 9.43 -11.77 2.41
CA ASP A 295 9.91 -12.24 3.71
C ASP A 295 9.22 -11.54 4.90
N ILE A 296 8.28 -10.61 4.66
CA ILE A 296 7.56 -9.93 5.74
C ILE A 296 6.53 -10.87 6.36
N ASP A 297 6.64 -11.10 7.67
CA ASP A 297 5.74 -12.03 8.40
C ASP A 297 4.36 -11.40 8.65
N TYR A 298 3.51 -11.43 7.63
CA TYR A 298 2.14 -10.91 7.69
C TYR A 298 1.23 -11.71 8.62
N GLU A 299 1.51 -13.00 8.84
CA GLU A 299 0.76 -13.77 9.84
C GLU A 299 0.99 -13.19 11.23
N ARG A 300 2.25 -12.96 11.62
CA ARG A 300 2.61 -12.33 12.88
C ARG A 300 2.01 -10.93 13.01
N PHE A 301 2.19 -10.09 11.98
CA PHE A 301 1.81 -8.68 12.05
C PHE A 301 0.28 -8.53 12.18
N ILE A 302 -0.48 -9.13 11.27
CA ILE A 302 -1.94 -9.00 11.26
C ILE A 302 -2.56 -9.66 12.50
N SER A 303 -2.08 -10.86 12.89
CA SER A 303 -2.57 -11.55 14.09
C SER A 303 -2.34 -10.72 15.35
N ALA A 304 -1.14 -10.15 15.53
CA ALA A 304 -0.84 -9.33 16.70
C ALA A 304 -1.78 -8.12 16.83
N VAL A 305 -2.08 -7.45 15.72
CA VAL A 305 -2.99 -6.30 15.69
C VAL A 305 -4.44 -6.71 15.90
N THR A 306 -4.91 -7.76 15.21
CA THR A 306 -6.31 -8.19 15.25
C THR A 306 -6.71 -8.91 16.53
N HIS A 307 -5.75 -9.42 17.30
CA HIS A 307 -5.99 -10.02 18.62
C HIS A 307 -6.12 -8.99 19.73
N LEU A 308 -5.73 -7.74 19.53
CA LEU A 308 -5.99 -6.70 20.51
C LEU A 308 -7.50 -6.54 20.72
N ARG A 309 -7.88 -6.34 22.00
CA ARG A 309 -9.30 -6.24 22.37
C ARG A 309 -10.00 -5.11 21.59
N GLY A 310 -11.05 -5.48 20.86
CA GLY A 310 -11.85 -4.54 20.08
C GLY A 310 -11.23 -4.11 18.74
N GLN A 311 -10.04 -4.60 18.39
CA GLN A 311 -9.33 -4.14 17.19
C GLN A 311 -9.59 -5.00 15.94
N ARG A 312 -10.15 -6.21 16.07
CA ARG A 312 -10.27 -7.14 14.93
C ARG A 312 -10.92 -6.54 13.67
N GLN A 313 -11.93 -5.69 13.81
CA GLN A 313 -12.65 -5.06 12.70
C GLN A 313 -12.33 -3.56 12.56
N ALA A 314 -11.40 -3.04 13.34
CA ALA A 314 -11.09 -1.61 13.38
C ALA A 314 -10.14 -1.16 12.26
N HIS A 315 -9.47 -2.12 11.62
CA HIS A 315 -8.40 -1.86 10.65
C HIS A 315 -8.79 -2.34 9.25
N HIS A 316 -8.29 -1.63 8.24
CA HIS A 316 -8.42 -1.93 6.82
C HIS A 316 -7.04 -2.30 6.26
N TRP A 317 -6.97 -3.32 5.40
CA TRP A 317 -5.71 -3.90 4.93
C TRP A 317 -5.65 -3.78 3.41
N GLN A 318 -4.92 -2.78 2.91
CA GLN A 318 -4.85 -2.45 1.49
C GLN A 318 -3.59 -3.05 0.88
N THR A 319 -3.73 -4.03 -0.03
CA THR A 319 -2.57 -4.50 -0.79
C THR A 319 -2.06 -3.39 -1.69
N GLU A 320 -0.75 -3.26 -1.80
CA GLU A 320 -0.12 -2.36 -2.75
C GLU A 320 1.23 -2.88 -3.23
N HIS A 321 1.59 -2.51 -4.46
CA HIS A 321 2.91 -2.66 -5.05
C HIS A 321 3.17 -1.43 -5.93
N ASP A 322 4.30 -0.74 -5.73
CA ASP A 322 4.55 0.55 -6.39
C ASP A 322 4.71 0.42 -7.91
N SER A 323 5.25 -0.69 -8.39
CA SER A 323 5.49 -0.93 -9.81
C SER A 323 5.47 -2.42 -10.14
N PRO A 324 4.30 -3.08 -10.04
CA PRO A 324 4.20 -4.50 -10.35
C PRO A 324 4.46 -4.76 -11.84
N PRO A 325 5.17 -5.83 -12.21
CA PRO A 325 5.40 -6.18 -13.61
C PRO A 325 4.08 -6.46 -14.36
N ASP A 326 3.09 -7.04 -13.70
CA ASP A 326 1.70 -7.22 -14.15
C ASP A 326 0.76 -6.92 -12.98
N SER A 327 0.11 -5.77 -13.06
CA SER A 327 -0.68 -5.22 -11.97
C SER A 327 -1.93 -6.03 -11.62
N LEU A 328 -2.62 -6.64 -12.61
CA LEU A 328 -3.75 -7.53 -12.35
C LEU A 328 -3.31 -8.88 -11.78
N SER A 329 -2.19 -9.42 -12.22
CA SER A 329 -1.63 -10.64 -11.66
C SER A 329 -1.21 -10.42 -10.20
N PHE A 330 -0.55 -9.29 -9.89
CA PHE A 330 -0.26 -8.87 -8.53
C PHE A 330 -1.52 -8.85 -7.66
N ALA A 331 -2.55 -8.12 -8.09
CA ALA A 331 -3.80 -8.02 -7.32
C ALA A 331 -4.41 -9.39 -7.03
N ARG A 332 -4.49 -10.27 -8.04
CA ARG A 332 -5.04 -11.63 -7.90
C ARG A 332 -4.22 -12.50 -6.93
N ARG A 333 -2.89 -12.50 -7.05
CA ARG A 333 -2.01 -13.36 -6.25
C ARG A 333 -1.96 -12.90 -4.79
N SER A 334 -1.83 -11.60 -4.55
CA SER A 334 -1.82 -11.00 -3.22
C SER A 334 -3.12 -11.25 -2.47
N SER A 335 -4.27 -11.10 -3.14
CA SER A 335 -5.57 -11.44 -2.57
C SER A 335 -5.67 -12.91 -2.21
N ALA A 336 -5.29 -13.81 -3.12
CA ALA A 336 -5.34 -15.26 -2.89
C ALA A 336 -4.47 -15.67 -1.68
N TYR A 337 -3.28 -15.10 -1.53
CA TYR A 337 -2.42 -15.34 -0.37
C TYR A 337 -3.09 -14.90 0.94
N LEU A 338 -3.58 -13.66 1.01
CA LEU A 338 -4.16 -13.11 2.22
C LEU A 338 -5.46 -13.83 2.63
N HIS A 339 -6.28 -14.25 1.67
CA HIS A 339 -7.45 -15.09 1.96
C HIS A 339 -7.08 -16.49 2.45
N ALA A 340 -5.93 -17.03 2.02
CA ALA A 340 -5.44 -18.33 2.46
C ALA A 340 -4.69 -18.28 3.81
N LEU A 341 -4.25 -17.09 4.25
CA LEU A 341 -3.42 -16.93 5.45
C LEU A 341 -4.18 -17.34 6.72
N ARG A 342 -3.56 -18.21 7.53
CA ARG A 342 -4.14 -18.76 8.76
C ARG A 342 -3.21 -18.53 9.93
N GLU A 343 -3.81 -18.34 11.11
CA GLU A 343 -3.07 -18.29 12.37
C GLU A 343 -2.33 -19.63 12.58
N LYS A 344 -1.08 -19.54 12.98
CA LYS A 344 -0.30 -20.72 13.39
C LYS A 344 -0.87 -21.23 14.70
N CYS A 345 -1.06 -22.56 14.79
CA CYS A 345 -1.55 -23.23 16.01
C CYS A 345 -0.46 -23.29 17.06
#